data_431761bfd7927e5936186b5c8a913b17
#
_entry.id   431761bfd7927e5936186b5c8a913b17
#
_cell.length_a   1.000
_cell.length_b   1.000
_cell.length_c   1.000
_cell.angle_alpha   90.00
_cell.angle_beta   90.00
_cell.angle_gamma   90.00
#
_symmetry.space_group_name_H-M   'P 1'
#
loop_
_entity.id
_entity.type
_entity.pdbx_description
1 polymer ?
#
loop_
_entity_poly.entity_id
_entity_poly.type
_entity_poly.pdbx_seq_one_letter_code
_entity_poly.pdbx_strand_id
1 'polypeptide(L)'
;LVSGHAPWSSLDDVLSSGDLPGRPLLVMLICAHCPFVKHVEPEISRLEADFSDQMTLLAISSNSLTTHPQDGRDGLRQQADQQGWRFPYLLDEQQTLAKDLRGACTPEFYAFAPDADGTQTLRYRGQLDASRPGNDQPLNGTDLRAALTNILAGTPVSETQLPSVGCNIKWNPGQEPPWFGQST
;
A
#
# COMPACT_ATOMS: atom_id res chain seq x y z
N LEU A 1 -3.58 -13.65 -2.80
CA LEU A 1 -4.41 -13.09 -1.74
C LEU A 1 -4.06 -13.74 -0.41
N VAL A 2 -3.87 -12.96 0.65
CA VAL A 2 -3.53 -13.48 1.99
C VAL A 2 -4.67 -13.28 2.97
N SER A 3 -5.33 -12.14 2.90
CA SER A 3 -6.53 -11.83 3.68
C SER A 3 -7.46 -10.92 2.89
N GLY A 4 -8.68 -10.82 3.32
CA GLY A 4 -9.74 -10.01 2.75
C GLY A 4 -11.11 -10.64 3.03
N HIS A 5 -12.17 -9.89 2.76
CA HIS A 5 -13.55 -10.36 2.88
C HIS A 5 -14.20 -10.42 1.51
N ALA A 6 -15.35 -11.11 1.41
CA ALA A 6 -16.04 -11.25 0.14
C ALA A 6 -16.09 -9.91 -0.65
N PRO A 7 -15.81 -9.93 -1.96
CA PRO A 7 -15.59 -11.11 -2.80
C PRO A 7 -14.16 -11.70 -2.77
N TRP A 8 -13.26 -11.21 -1.93
CA TRP A 8 -11.82 -11.45 -1.91
C TRP A 8 -11.39 -12.53 -0.90
N SER A 9 -12.25 -13.46 -0.54
CA SER A 9 -12.07 -14.37 0.62
C SER A 9 -11.32 -15.66 0.33
N SER A 10 -10.99 -15.98 -0.92
CA SER A 10 -10.22 -17.19 -1.23
C SER A 10 -8.72 -16.93 -1.13
N LEU A 11 -8.03 -17.71 -0.30
CA LEU A 11 -6.61 -17.58 -0.02
C LEU A 11 -5.69 -17.99 -1.18
N ASP A 12 -6.24 -18.72 -2.15
CA ASP A 12 -5.53 -19.20 -3.33
C ASP A 12 -5.82 -18.34 -4.57
N ASP A 13 -6.64 -17.29 -4.43
CA ASP A 13 -6.99 -16.44 -5.55
C ASP A 13 -5.81 -15.58 -5.99
N VAL A 14 -5.62 -15.53 -7.28
CA VAL A 14 -4.80 -14.53 -7.95
C VAL A 14 -5.73 -13.36 -8.28
N LEU A 15 -5.46 -12.21 -7.68
CA LEU A 15 -6.19 -10.99 -7.99
C LEU A 15 -5.62 -10.37 -9.26
N SER A 16 -6.46 -10.18 -10.26
CA SER A 16 -6.11 -9.44 -11.48
C SER A 16 -6.71 -8.04 -11.47
N SER A 17 -6.14 -7.12 -12.25
CA SER A 17 -6.70 -5.77 -12.38
C SER A 17 -8.14 -5.76 -12.91
N GLY A 18 -8.52 -6.79 -13.69
CA GLY A 18 -9.89 -6.96 -14.18
C GLY A 18 -10.91 -7.33 -13.11
N ASP A 19 -10.44 -7.82 -11.95
CA ASP A 19 -11.30 -8.16 -10.81
C ASP A 19 -11.59 -6.95 -9.92
N LEU A 20 -10.86 -5.85 -10.12
CA LEU A 20 -11.05 -4.63 -9.35
C LEU A 20 -12.24 -3.83 -9.88
N PRO A 21 -13.08 -3.26 -9.00
CA PRO A 21 -14.11 -2.32 -9.41
C PRO A 21 -13.50 -1.13 -10.16
N GLY A 22 -14.20 -0.61 -11.19
CA GLY A 22 -13.79 0.57 -11.96
C GLY A 22 -13.92 1.89 -11.17
N ARG A 23 -13.47 1.92 -9.94
CA ARG A 23 -13.49 3.08 -9.02
C ARG A 23 -12.08 3.42 -8.57
N PRO A 24 -11.83 4.59 -7.95
CA PRO A 24 -10.48 4.94 -7.46
C PRO A 24 -9.86 3.85 -6.62
N LEU A 25 -8.54 3.70 -6.69
CA LEU A 25 -7.77 2.64 -6.06
C LEU A 25 -6.65 3.22 -5.20
N LEU A 26 -6.58 2.79 -3.94
CA LEU A 26 -5.43 3.01 -3.06
C LEU A 26 -4.63 1.71 -2.94
N VAL A 27 -3.38 1.74 -3.38
CA VAL A 27 -2.40 0.65 -3.20
C VAL A 27 -1.42 1.04 -2.12
N MET A 28 -1.20 0.14 -1.17
CA MET A 28 -0.30 0.34 -0.04
C MET A 28 0.78 -0.74 -0.06
N LEU A 29 2.04 -0.36 -0.26
CA LEU A 29 3.17 -1.26 -0.02
C LEU A 29 3.45 -1.28 1.48
N ILE A 30 3.09 -2.36 2.14
CA ILE A 30 3.24 -2.56 3.59
C ILE A 30 3.74 -3.98 3.88
N CYS A 31 4.14 -4.24 5.12
CA CYS A 31 4.55 -5.58 5.53
C CYS A 31 4.36 -5.78 7.04
N ALA A 32 4.45 -7.02 7.52
CA ALA A 32 4.12 -7.33 8.90
C ALA A 32 5.19 -6.92 9.92
N HIS A 33 6.47 -6.89 9.53
CA HIS A 33 7.56 -6.69 10.50
C HIS A 33 8.07 -5.25 10.63
N CYS A 34 7.82 -4.39 9.62
CA CYS A 34 8.42 -3.06 9.56
C CYS A 34 7.89 -2.13 10.66
N PRO A 35 8.76 -1.53 11.51
CA PRO A 35 8.33 -0.62 12.57
C PRO A 35 7.63 0.64 12.04
N PHE A 36 7.99 1.11 10.86
CA PHE A 36 7.29 2.23 10.21
C PHE A 36 5.86 1.85 9.79
N VAL A 37 5.64 0.60 9.35
CA VAL A 37 4.29 0.10 9.07
C VAL A 37 3.50 -0.03 10.37
N LYS A 38 4.10 -0.65 11.41
CA LYS A 38 3.46 -0.76 12.74
C LYS A 38 3.02 0.59 13.29
N HIS A 39 3.81 1.62 13.08
CA HIS A 39 3.49 2.98 13.50
C HIS A 39 2.22 3.53 12.81
N VAL A 40 2.01 3.23 11.53
CA VAL A 40 0.89 3.78 10.76
C VAL A 40 -0.34 2.87 10.70
N GLU A 41 -0.29 1.64 11.25
CA GLU A 41 -1.42 0.71 11.27
C GLU A 41 -2.75 1.33 11.76
N PRO A 42 -2.78 2.13 12.85
CA PRO A 42 -4.01 2.75 13.29
C PRO A 42 -4.62 3.72 12.25
N GLU A 43 -3.77 4.40 11.47
CA GLU A 43 -4.26 5.30 10.43
C GLU A 43 -4.73 4.53 9.19
N ILE A 44 -4.08 3.42 8.86
CA ILE A 44 -4.56 2.52 7.78
C ILE A 44 -5.97 2.01 8.11
N SER A 45 -6.23 1.63 9.37
CA SER A 45 -7.57 1.21 9.79
C SER A 45 -8.60 2.35 9.68
N ARG A 46 -8.20 3.59 10.00
CA ARG A 46 -9.07 4.78 9.79
C ARG A 46 -9.31 5.07 8.32
N LEU A 47 -8.29 4.92 7.46
CA LEU A 47 -8.46 5.06 6.01
C LEU A 47 -9.46 4.04 5.45
N GLU A 48 -9.39 2.79 5.90
CA GLU A 48 -10.37 1.79 5.49
C GLU A 48 -11.79 2.20 5.91
N ALA A 49 -11.98 2.60 7.16
CA ALA A 49 -13.28 3.00 7.67
C ALA A 49 -13.87 4.21 6.90
N ASP A 50 -13.01 5.17 6.51
CA ASP A 50 -13.45 6.42 5.91
C ASP A 50 -13.64 6.33 4.39
N PHE A 51 -12.89 5.45 3.69
CA PHE A 51 -12.80 5.47 2.23
C PHE A 51 -13.27 4.18 1.52
N SER A 52 -13.42 3.04 2.21
CA SER A 52 -13.72 1.76 1.58
C SER A 52 -15.04 1.72 0.81
N ASP A 53 -16.00 2.54 1.15
CA ASP A 53 -17.28 2.63 0.42
C ASP A 53 -17.14 3.31 -0.95
N GLN A 54 -16.14 4.18 -1.12
CA GLN A 54 -15.98 5.03 -2.30
C GLN A 54 -14.80 4.64 -3.18
N MET A 55 -13.80 3.93 -2.62
CA MET A 55 -12.63 3.48 -3.36
C MET A 55 -12.23 2.06 -2.97
N THR A 56 -11.43 1.43 -3.81
CA THR A 56 -10.83 0.13 -3.50
C THR A 56 -9.52 0.36 -2.76
N LEU A 57 -9.37 -0.28 -1.59
CA LEU A 57 -8.10 -0.33 -0.88
C LEU A 57 -7.45 -1.69 -1.12
N LEU A 58 -6.14 -1.71 -1.30
CA LEU A 58 -5.35 -2.90 -1.56
C LEU A 58 -3.99 -2.78 -0.86
N ALA A 59 -3.63 -3.78 -0.07
CA ALA A 59 -2.29 -3.88 0.49
C ALA A 59 -1.46 -4.92 -0.27
N ILE A 60 -0.16 -4.66 -0.41
CA ILE A 60 0.80 -5.56 -1.06
C ILE A 60 2.03 -5.67 -0.17
N SER A 61 2.46 -6.89 0.13
CA SER A 61 3.75 -7.17 0.73
C SER A 61 4.67 -7.80 -0.31
N SER A 62 5.81 -7.18 -0.53
CA SER A 62 6.79 -7.59 -1.54
C SER A 62 8.17 -7.90 -0.93
N ASN A 63 8.23 -8.17 0.38
CA ASN A 63 9.48 -8.54 1.01
C ASN A 63 9.87 -10.00 0.70
N SER A 64 11.15 -10.23 0.48
CA SER A 64 11.72 -11.55 0.28
C SER A 64 11.45 -12.48 1.45
N LEU A 65 10.77 -13.58 1.22
CA LEU A 65 10.52 -14.60 2.24
C LEU A 65 11.78 -15.40 2.60
N THR A 66 12.81 -15.37 1.75
CA THR A 66 14.11 -15.97 2.05
C THR A 66 14.81 -15.26 3.20
N THR A 67 14.73 -13.92 3.24
CA THR A 67 15.39 -13.11 4.26
C THR A 67 14.45 -12.68 5.38
N HIS A 68 13.14 -12.58 5.10
CA HIS A 68 12.12 -12.09 6.01
C HIS A 68 10.87 -13.00 5.99
N PRO A 69 10.98 -14.26 6.44
CA PRO A 69 9.87 -15.23 6.39
C PRO A 69 8.65 -14.80 7.20
N GLN A 70 8.81 -13.90 8.18
CA GLN A 70 7.70 -13.33 8.96
C GLN A 70 6.73 -12.47 8.13
N ASP A 71 7.12 -12.04 6.93
CA ASP A 71 6.24 -11.34 5.99
C ASP A 71 5.52 -12.30 5.01
N GLY A 72 5.57 -13.59 5.30
CA GLY A 72 4.80 -14.60 4.59
C GLY A 72 3.32 -14.58 4.95
N ARG A 73 2.54 -15.46 4.30
CA ARG A 73 1.07 -15.52 4.40
C ARG A 73 0.54 -15.47 5.83
N ASP A 74 1.15 -16.23 6.74
CA ASP A 74 0.67 -16.31 8.13
C ASP A 74 0.90 -15.01 8.88
N GLY A 75 2.08 -14.38 8.71
CA GLY A 75 2.38 -13.10 9.34
C GLY A 75 1.49 -11.96 8.83
N LEU A 76 1.25 -11.90 7.52
CA LEU A 76 0.35 -10.90 6.92
C LEU A 76 -1.10 -11.11 7.35
N ARG A 77 -1.56 -12.37 7.42
CA ARG A 77 -2.90 -12.68 7.93
C ARG A 77 -3.05 -12.29 9.38
N GLN A 78 -2.09 -12.65 10.21
CA GLN A 78 -2.09 -12.27 11.62
C GLN A 78 -2.15 -10.75 11.80
N GLN A 79 -1.38 -9.99 11.01
CA GLN A 79 -1.42 -8.53 11.03
C GLN A 79 -2.82 -8.01 10.65
N ALA A 80 -3.38 -8.48 9.53
CA ALA A 80 -4.72 -8.08 9.08
C ALA A 80 -5.80 -8.39 10.12
N ASP A 81 -5.77 -9.58 10.71
CA ASP A 81 -6.72 -10.01 11.76
C ASP A 81 -6.61 -9.15 13.01
N GLN A 82 -5.38 -8.84 13.46
CA GLN A 82 -5.14 -7.98 14.63
C GLN A 82 -5.63 -6.55 14.42
N GLN A 83 -5.53 -6.02 13.20
CA GLN A 83 -5.96 -4.67 12.86
C GLN A 83 -7.44 -4.62 12.42
N GLY A 84 -8.08 -5.77 12.21
CA GLY A 84 -9.44 -5.88 11.71
C GLY A 84 -9.61 -5.45 10.25
N TRP A 85 -8.53 -5.48 9.45
CA TRP A 85 -8.56 -5.07 8.05
C TRP A 85 -9.36 -6.05 7.19
N ARG A 86 -10.16 -5.50 6.29
CA ARG A 86 -11.06 -6.25 5.40
C ARG A 86 -10.69 -6.11 3.93
N PHE A 87 -9.83 -5.15 3.58
CA PHE A 87 -9.32 -4.99 2.23
C PHE A 87 -8.43 -6.18 1.82
N PRO A 88 -8.29 -6.47 0.52
CA PRO A 88 -7.36 -7.48 0.02
C PRO A 88 -5.93 -7.17 0.44
N TYR A 89 -5.25 -8.18 0.99
CA TYR A 89 -3.82 -8.11 1.28
C TYR A 89 -3.12 -9.17 0.44
N LEU A 90 -2.24 -8.73 -0.46
CA LEU A 90 -1.56 -9.57 -1.43
C LEU A 90 -0.12 -9.85 -0.99
N LEU A 91 0.37 -11.03 -1.37
CA LEU A 91 1.77 -11.39 -1.28
C LEU A 91 2.37 -11.41 -2.70
N ASP A 92 3.30 -10.51 -2.97
CA ASP A 92 4.03 -10.35 -4.23
C ASP A 92 5.41 -11.03 -4.11
N GLU A 93 5.43 -12.37 -4.07
CA GLU A 93 6.65 -13.17 -3.87
C GLU A 93 7.70 -12.94 -4.96
N GLN A 94 7.25 -12.69 -6.20
CA GLN A 94 8.13 -12.41 -7.33
C GLN A 94 8.60 -10.95 -7.38
N GLN A 95 8.05 -10.10 -6.53
CA GLN A 95 8.37 -8.67 -6.44
C GLN A 95 8.12 -7.91 -7.74
N THR A 96 7.21 -8.43 -8.57
CA THR A 96 6.86 -7.86 -9.86
C THR A 96 6.08 -6.56 -9.66
N LEU A 97 5.06 -6.59 -8.81
CA LEU A 97 4.25 -5.41 -8.51
C LEU A 97 5.07 -4.29 -7.87
N ALA A 98 5.95 -4.62 -6.92
CA ALA A 98 6.84 -3.63 -6.33
C ALA A 98 7.79 -3.01 -7.36
N LYS A 99 8.28 -3.80 -8.32
CA LYS A 99 9.13 -3.30 -9.42
C LYS A 99 8.35 -2.41 -10.38
N ASP A 100 7.15 -2.81 -10.78
CA ASP A 100 6.28 -2.03 -11.68
C ASP A 100 5.87 -0.69 -11.05
N LEU A 101 5.58 -0.69 -9.76
CA LEU A 101 5.31 0.52 -8.98
C LEU A 101 6.57 1.34 -8.68
N ARG A 102 7.77 0.82 -9.00
CA ARG A 102 9.06 1.37 -8.61
C ARG A 102 9.16 1.62 -7.11
N GLY A 103 8.59 0.71 -6.32
CA GLY A 103 8.55 0.79 -4.87
C GLY A 103 9.95 0.87 -4.26
N ALA A 104 10.10 1.68 -3.21
CA ALA A 104 11.38 1.88 -2.53
C ALA A 104 11.34 1.39 -1.08
N CYS A 105 10.26 1.62 -0.38
CA CYS A 105 10.17 1.35 1.06
C CYS A 105 8.77 0.89 1.49
N THR A 106 8.65 0.54 2.76
CA THR A 106 7.38 0.31 3.44
C THR A 106 7.30 1.18 4.69
N PRO A 107 6.17 1.88 4.93
CA PRO A 107 4.99 1.98 4.07
C PRO A 107 5.22 2.95 2.89
N GLU A 108 4.63 2.66 1.73
CA GLU A 108 4.54 3.58 0.59
C GLU A 108 3.13 3.50 -0.01
N PHE A 109 2.59 4.65 -0.44
CA PHE A 109 1.20 4.77 -0.85
C PHE A 109 1.08 5.27 -2.28
N TYR A 110 0.13 4.67 -3.04
CA TYR A 110 -0.17 5.01 -4.41
C TYR A 110 -1.67 5.13 -4.59
N ALA A 111 -2.15 6.27 -5.04
CA ALA A 111 -3.56 6.44 -5.33
C ALA A 111 -3.79 6.67 -6.83
N PHE A 112 -4.72 5.90 -7.37
CA PHE A 112 -5.10 5.92 -8.78
C PHE A 112 -6.54 6.39 -8.92
N ALA A 113 -6.81 7.09 -10.01
CA ALA A 113 -8.17 7.44 -10.42
C ALA A 113 -8.44 6.88 -11.81
N PRO A 114 -9.66 6.36 -12.08
CA PRO A 114 -10.05 5.96 -13.43
C PRO A 114 -10.20 7.18 -14.34
N ASP A 115 -9.62 7.10 -15.52
CA ASP A 115 -9.88 8.04 -16.60
C ASP A 115 -11.21 7.70 -17.31
N ALA A 116 -11.62 8.50 -18.31
CA ALA A 116 -12.87 8.32 -19.01
C ALA A 116 -13.01 6.98 -19.76
N ASP A 117 -11.88 6.36 -20.11
CA ASP A 117 -11.82 5.03 -20.74
C ASP A 117 -11.71 3.88 -19.73
N GLY A 118 -11.72 4.19 -18.42
CA GLY A 118 -11.56 3.23 -17.34
C GLY A 118 -10.11 2.88 -16.97
N THR A 119 -9.12 3.45 -17.67
CA THR A 119 -7.70 3.27 -17.33
C THR A 119 -7.38 3.91 -15.99
N GLN A 120 -6.75 3.15 -15.10
CA GLN A 120 -6.32 3.66 -13.80
C GLN A 120 -5.03 4.47 -13.93
N THR A 121 -5.11 5.78 -13.72
CA THR A 121 -3.96 6.69 -13.78
C THR A 121 -3.49 7.07 -12.38
N LEU A 122 -2.18 6.96 -12.16
CA LEU A 122 -1.55 7.36 -10.90
C LEU A 122 -1.71 8.87 -10.67
N ARG A 123 -2.30 9.24 -9.54
CA ARG A 123 -2.53 10.64 -9.13
C ARG A 123 -1.71 11.04 -7.91
N TYR A 124 -1.39 10.08 -7.06
CA TYR A 124 -0.58 10.32 -5.87
C TYR A 124 0.41 9.18 -5.67
N ARG A 125 1.65 9.53 -5.33
CA ARG A 125 2.67 8.62 -4.83
C ARG A 125 3.46 9.32 -3.72
N GLY A 126 3.42 8.79 -2.50
CA GLY A 126 4.13 9.46 -1.42
C GLY A 126 3.82 8.90 -0.04
N GLN A 127 4.14 9.74 0.95
CA GLN A 127 3.97 9.43 2.36
C GLN A 127 2.50 9.50 2.81
N LEU A 128 2.19 8.88 3.95
CA LEU A 128 0.91 9.03 4.63
C LEU A 128 0.75 10.46 5.19
N ASP A 129 1.74 10.86 5.95
CA ASP A 129 1.93 12.16 6.60
C ASP A 129 3.38 12.31 7.08
N ALA A 130 3.68 13.33 7.87
CA ALA A 130 5.01 13.57 8.42
C ALA A 130 5.34 12.74 9.67
N SER A 131 4.40 11.91 10.17
CA SER A 131 4.59 11.11 11.36
C SER A 131 5.55 9.94 11.12
N ARG A 132 6.46 9.71 12.06
CA ARG A 132 7.44 8.61 12.03
C ARG A 132 7.63 8.04 13.43
N PRO A 133 8.05 6.77 13.57
CA PRO A 133 8.45 6.26 14.87
C PRO A 133 9.47 7.18 15.52
N GLY A 134 9.14 7.67 16.73
CA GLY A 134 10.04 8.49 17.53
C GLY A 134 10.07 9.99 17.20
N ASN A 135 9.19 10.47 16.30
CA ASN A 135 8.98 11.91 16.15
C ASN A 135 7.64 12.34 16.77
N ASP A 136 7.51 13.61 17.10
CA ASP A 136 6.31 14.17 17.75
C ASP A 136 5.26 14.67 16.74
N GLN A 137 5.34 14.22 15.48
CA GLN A 137 4.36 14.61 14.47
C GLN A 137 3.07 13.80 14.60
N PRO A 138 1.90 14.42 14.42
CA PRO A 138 0.62 13.73 14.54
C PRO A 138 0.43 12.69 13.43
N LEU A 139 0.00 11.49 13.81
CA LEU A 139 -0.42 10.44 12.89
C LEU A 139 -1.87 10.69 12.47
N ASN A 140 -2.08 11.34 11.35
CA ASN A 140 -3.39 11.77 10.88
C ASN A 140 -3.63 11.61 9.37
N GLY A 141 -2.64 11.08 8.63
CA GLY A 141 -2.74 10.82 7.20
C GLY A 141 -2.88 12.07 6.33
N THR A 142 -2.49 13.24 6.80
CA THR A 142 -2.81 14.54 6.16
C THR A 142 -2.52 14.56 4.66
N ASP A 143 -1.35 14.10 4.22
CA ASP A 143 -0.94 14.19 2.82
C ASP A 143 -1.75 13.23 1.94
N LEU A 144 -1.83 11.97 2.35
CA LEU A 144 -2.60 10.97 1.63
C LEU A 144 -4.09 11.30 1.63
N ARG A 145 -4.67 11.68 2.78
CA ARG A 145 -6.10 12.02 2.89
C ARG A 145 -6.48 13.19 1.98
N ALA A 146 -5.63 14.21 1.87
CA ALA A 146 -5.86 15.33 0.95
C ALA A 146 -5.90 14.83 -0.50
N ALA A 147 -4.98 13.95 -0.89
CA ALA A 147 -4.96 13.37 -2.23
C ALA A 147 -6.21 12.52 -2.50
N LEU A 148 -6.61 11.63 -1.58
CA LEU A 148 -7.79 10.78 -1.73
C LEU A 148 -9.07 11.61 -1.83
N THR A 149 -9.20 12.65 -1.00
CA THR A 149 -10.35 13.58 -1.04
C THR A 149 -10.45 14.28 -2.39
N ASN A 150 -9.33 14.77 -2.93
CA ASN A 150 -9.31 15.42 -4.24
C ASN A 150 -9.66 14.45 -5.37
N ILE A 151 -9.14 13.22 -5.32
CA ILE A 151 -9.47 12.16 -6.29
C ILE A 151 -10.98 11.89 -6.30
N LEU A 152 -11.58 11.72 -5.12
CA LEU A 152 -13.02 11.46 -5.00
C LEU A 152 -13.89 12.65 -5.43
N ALA A 153 -13.40 13.87 -5.24
CA ALA A 153 -14.07 15.09 -5.68
C ALA A 153 -13.85 15.39 -7.18
N GLY A 154 -12.99 14.63 -7.88
CA GLY A 154 -12.61 14.92 -9.27
C GLY A 154 -11.82 16.21 -9.43
N THR A 155 -11.12 16.66 -8.37
CA THR A 155 -10.30 17.87 -8.37
C THR A 155 -8.81 17.51 -8.46
N PRO A 156 -7.95 18.43 -8.94
CA PRO A 156 -6.52 18.16 -9.07
C PRO A 156 -5.85 17.80 -7.73
N VAL A 157 -5.04 16.73 -7.75
CA VAL A 157 -4.14 16.41 -6.63
C VAL A 157 -2.91 17.32 -6.72
N SER A 158 -2.34 17.72 -5.58
CA SER A 158 -1.13 18.52 -5.52
C SER A 158 0.02 17.90 -6.34
N GLU A 159 0.72 18.71 -7.11
CA GLU A 159 1.94 18.29 -7.82
C GLU A 159 3.11 18.08 -6.83
N THR A 160 3.11 18.78 -5.70
CA THR A 160 4.09 18.59 -4.64
C THR A 160 3.66 17.40 -3.78
N GLN A 161 4.35 16.27 -3.97
CA GLN A 161 4.13 15.03 -3.24
C GLN A 161 5.42 14.63 -2.53
N LEU A 162 5.35 14.50 -1.22
CA LEU A 162 6.51 14.15 -0.41
C LEU A 162 6.76 12.64 -0.46
N PRO A 163 8.01 12.19 -0.67
CA PRO A 163 8.32 10.77 -0.73
C PRO A 163 8.06 10.09 0.61
N SER A 164 7.67 8.81 0.54
CA SER A 164 7.58 7.96 1.72
C SER A 164 8.93 7.78 2.39
N VAL A 165 8.92 7.69 3.71
CA VAL A 165 10.08 7.34 4.53
C VAL A 165 9.76 6.07 5.31
N GLY A 166 10.60 5.06 5.16
CA GLY A 166 10.39 3.77 5.79
C GLY A 166 11.56 2.81 5.59
N CYS A 167 11.34 1.54 5.93
CA CYS A 167 12.31 0.49 5.69
C CYS A 167 12.36 0.16 4.19
N ASN A 168 13.55 0.02 3.62
CA ASN A 168 13.70 -0.45 2.25
C ASN A 168 12.98 -1.80 2.05
N ILE A 169 12.36 -1.98 0.89
CA ILE A 169 11.86 -3.29 0.46
C ILE A 169 13.01 -4.30 0.51
N LYS A 170 12.74 -5.48 1.06
CA LYS A 170 13.71 -6.56 1.14
C LYS A 170 13.64 -7.35 -0.16
N TRP A 171 14.48 -6.97 -1.11
CA TRP A 171 14.54 -7.63 -2.40
C TRP A 171 15.03 -9.07 -2.28
N ASN A 172 14.60 -9.92 -3.20
CA ASN A 172 15.16 -11.26 -3.34
C ASN A 172 16.65 -11.14 -3.68
N PRO A 173 17.55 -11.90 -3.03
CA PRO A 173 18.98 -11.78 -3.25
C PRO A 173 19.36 -11.90 -4.74
N GLY A 174 20.08 -10.91 -5.25
CA GLY A 174 20.50 -10.84 -6.64
C GLY A 174 19.40 -10.42 -7.64
N GLN A 175 18.24 -10.00 -7.15
CA GLN A 175 17.12 -9.54 -7.98
C GLN A 175 16.73 -8.08 -7.65
N GLU A 176 17.61 -7.36 -6.99
CA GLU A 176 17.43 -5.97 -6.66
C GLU A 176 17.22 -5.12 -7.92
N PRO A 177 16.27 -4.17 -7.92
CA PRO A 177 16.07 -3.34 -9.10
C PRO A 177 17.19 -2.30 -9.26
N PRO A 178 17.40 -1.76 -10.48
CA PRO A 178 18.50 -0.82 -10.75
C PRO A 178 18.52 0.46 -9.91
N TRP A 179 17.37 0.87 -9.37
CA TRP A 179 17.27 2.04 -8.50
C TRP A 179 17.52 1.73 -7.02
N PHE A 180 17.68 0.47 -6.65
CA PHE A 180 18.00 0.09 -5.28
C PHE A 180 19.36 0.64 -4.86
N GLY A 181 19.39 1.32 -3.70
CA GLY A 181 20.61 1.94 -3.20
C GLY A 181 21.01 3.27 -3.88
N GLN A 182 20.21 3.75 -4.84
CA GLN A 182 20.39 5.10 -5.38
C GLN A 182 19.66 6.10 -4.47
N SER A 183 20.36 7.18 -4.10
CA SER A 183 19.73 8.30 -3.39
C SER A 183 18.75 8.97 -4.35
N THR A 184 17.49 9.07 -3.94
CA THR A 184 16.44 9.86 -4.62
C THR A 184 16.57 11.32 -4.26
#